data_77bd6d8841f17488ba343f1c4cf7926b
#
_entry.id   77bd6d8841f17488ba343f1c4cf7926b
#
_cell.length_a   1.000
_cell.length_b   1.000
_cell.length_c   1.000
_cell.angle_alpha   90.00
_cell.angle_beta   90.00
_cell.angle_gamma   90.00
#
_symmetry.space_group_name_H-M   'P 1'
#
loop_
_entity.id
_entity.type
_entity.pdbx_description
1 polymer ?
#
loop_
_entity_poly.entity_id
_entity_poly.type
_entity_poly.pdbx_seq_one_letter_code
_entity_poly.pdbx_strand_id
1 'polypeptide(L)'
;AVIRLRAVRKRGQGLSGSLYSEYMQGRYSPHTFDDVQLNYRTGGLDIFGEVGVGLNRSHTTAHSETQLHTTSDWEFNSRRTTNANSGDILLNTGFNYEISEKQSLGMRYETTNIIGNNYTHSWGATDVWEDSKLSESMGVDLFSKSKPHWSHSVNAYYNGDFGKWNINFN
;
A
#
# COMPACT_ATOMS: atom_id res chain seq x y z
N ALA A 1 0.99 -12.94 -21.19
CA ALA A 1 1.26 -11.92 -22.21
C ALA A 1 1.62 -10.62 -21.50
N VAL A 2 2.78 -10.03 -21.80
CA VAL A 2 3.18 -8.73 -21.27
C VAL A 2 2.90 -7.70 -22.36
N ILE A 3 1.96 -6.80 -22.11
CA ILE A 3 1.69 -5.68 -23.02
C ILE A 3 2.58 -4.52 -22.59
N ARG A 4 3.56 -4.16 -23.43
CA ARG A 4 4.37 -2.94 -23.25
C ARG A 4 3.74 -1.80 -24.06
N LEU A 5 3.16 -0.83 -23.38
CA LEU A 5 2.69 0.40 -23.99
C LEU A 5 3.88 1.38 -24.11
N ARG A 6 4.30 1.72 -25.31
CA ARG A 6 5.31 2.75 -25.57
C ARG A 6 4.59 4.00 -26.04
N ALA A 7 4.60 5.05 -25.22
CA ALA A 7 4.07 6.36 -25.65
C ALA A 7 5.02 6.97 -26.68
N VAL A 8 4.53 7.18 -27.91
CA VAL A 8 5.28 7.76 -29.03
C VAL A 8 5.15 9.29 -29.10
N ARG A 9 4.31 9.91 -28.25
CA ARG A 9 4.18 11.37 -28.23
C ARG A 9 5.38 12.00 -27.52
N LYS A 10 6.05 12.96 -28.21
CA LYS A 10 6.94 13.93 -27.54
C LYS A 10 6.14 14.55 -26.41
N ARG A 11 6.57 14.32 -25.17
CA ARG A 11 5.95 14.95 -24.00
C ARG A 11 6.08 16.46 -24.18
N GLY A 12 4.95 17.19 -24.14
CA GLY A 12 4.95 18.64 -24.23
C GLY A 12 5.78 19.26 -23.11
N GLN A 13 6.36 20.42 -23.37
CA GLN A 13 6.96 21.25 -22.32
C GLN A 13 5.86 21.92 -21.51
N GLY A 14 6.13 22.22 -20.24
CA GLY A 14 5.23 22.89 -19.33
C GLY A 14 4.80 22.05 -18.13
N LEU A 15 3.79 22.54 -17.44
CA LEU A 15 3.19 21.90 -16.28
C LEU A 15 2.06 20.96 -16.73
N SER A 16 2.04 19.77 -16.17
CA SER A 16 0.95 18.81 -16.26
C SER A 16 0.68 18.17 -14.91
N GLY A 17 -0.51 17.65 -14.71
CA GLY A 17 -0.83 16.97 -13.46
C GLY A 17 -2.12 16.18 -13.56
N SER A 18 -2.37 15.40 -12.54
CA SER A 18 -3.59 14.62 -12.35
C SER A 18 -4.03 14.69 -10.89
N LEU A 19 -5.32 14.64 -10.70
CA LEU A 19 -5.96 14.45 -9.41
C LEU A 19 -6.77 13.16 -9.50
N TYR A 20 -6.55 12.27 -8.57
CA TYR A 20 -7.38 11.09 -8.36
C TYR A 20 -8.01 11.18 -6.98
N SER A 21 -9.30 10.92 -6.91
CA SER A 21 -10.02 10.86 -5.64
C SER A 21 -10.99 9.70 -5.69
N GLU A 22 -10.95 8.88 -4.68
CA GLU A 22 -11.81 7.71 -4.54
C GLU A 22 -12.44 7.69 -3.17
N TYR A 23 -13.75 7.46 -3.15
CA TYR A 23 -14.49 7.17 -1.94
C TYR A 23 -15.32 5.91 -2.13
N MET A 24 -15.10 4.92 -1.32
CA MET A 24 -15.91 3.71 -1.26
C MET A 24 -16.60 3.60 0.09
N GLN A 25 -17.90 3.39 0.06
CA GLN A 25 -18.71 3.19 1.25
C GLN A 25 -19.17 1.74 1.33
N GLY A 26 -18.48 0.95 2.13
CA GLY A 26 -19.00 -0.33 2.60
C GLY A 26 -19.99 -0.14 3.76
N ARG A 27 -20.70 -1.17 4.13
CA ARG A 27 -21.66 -1.12 5.26
C ARG A 27 -20.98 -0.66 6.57
N TYR A 28 -19.71 -1.05 6.78
CA TYR A 28 -18.95 -0.75 8.00
C TYR A 28 -17.54 -0.24 7.70
N SER A 29 -17.20 -0.06 6.43
CA SER A 29 -15.82 0.07 5.98
C SER A 29 -15.69 1.20 4.96
N PRO A 30 -15.77 2.49 5.38
CA PRO A 30 -15.44 3.58 4.49
C PRO A 30 -13.94 3.53 4.15
N HIS A 31 -13.65 3.75 2.87
CA HIS A 31 -12.31 3.90 2.33
C HIS A 31 -12.24 5.19 1.52
N THR A 32 -11.18 5.96 1.72
CA THR A 32 -10.85 7.11 0.87
C THR A 32 -9.42 7.02 0.41
N PHE A 33 -9.19 7.41 -0.81
CA PHE A 33 -7.84 7.59 -1.34
C PHE A 33 -7.84 8.82 -2.26
N ASP A 34 -6.98 9.77 -1.94
CA ASP A 34 -6.77 11.00 -2.70
C ASP A 34 -5.30 11.08 -3.12
N ASP A 35 -5.06 11.38 -4.39
CA ASP A 35 -3.73 11.49 -4.97
C ASP A 35 -3.64 12.68 -5.91
N VAL A 36 -2.58 13.46 -5.75
CA VAL A 36 -2.24 14.59 -6.61
C VAL A 36 -0.86 14.36 -7.19
N GLN A 37 -0.78 14.35 -8.51
CA GLN A 37 0.48 14.24 -9.24
C GLN A 37 0.73 15.50 -10.05
N LEU A 38 1.93 16.04 -9.98
CA LEU A 38 2.38 17.18 -10.75
C LEU A 38 3.68 16.83 -11.46
N ASN A 39 3.79 17.29 -12.69
CA ASN A 39 4.99 17.15 -13.49
C ASN A 39 5.26 18.45 -14.24
N TYR A 40 6.47 18.96 -14.12
CA TYR A 40 6.94 20.13 -14.85
C TYR A 40 8.13 19.78 -15.71
N ARG A 41 8.01 20.03 -17.01
CA ARG A 41 9.06 19.75 -18.00
C ARG A 41 9.50 21.01 -18.72
N THR A 42 10.81 21.23 -18.77
CA THR A 42 11.42 22.31 -19.55
C THR A 42 12.79 21.86 -20.07
N GLY A 43 13.00 22.00 -21.39
CA GLY A 43 14.23 21.51 -22.03
C GLY A 43 14.49 20.03 -21.72
N GLY A 44 15.65 19.71 -21.22
CA GLY A 44 16.04 18.37 -20.76
C GLY A 44 15.65 18.04 -19.32
N LEU A 45 15.05 18.97 -18.58
CA LEU A 45 14.67 18.81 -17.18
C LEU A 45 13.20 18.39 -17.04
N ASP A 46 12.96 17.36 -16.23
CA ASP A 46 11.65 16.83 -15.87
C ASP A 46 11.56 16.70 -14.35
N ILE A 47 10.76 17.52 -13.70
CA ILE A 47 10.56 17.52 -12.25
C ILE A 47 9.17 16.96 -11.98
N PHE A 48 9.06 16.04 -11.04
CA PHE A 48 7.78 15.45 -10.67
C PHE A 48 7.56 15.45 -9.16
N GLY A 49 6.31 15.47 -8.78
CA GLY A 49 5.86 15.34 -7.40
C GLY A 49 4.51 14.67 -7.32
N GLU A 50 4.31 13.91 -6.26
CA GLU A 50 3.10 13.15 -5.97
C GLU A 50 2.84 13.20 -4.46
N VAL A 51 1.61 13.44 -4.08
CA VAL A 51 1.14 13.35 -2.71
C VAL A 51 -0.13 12.53 -2.71
N GLY A 52 -0.09 11.39 -2.00
CA GLY A 52 -1.23 10.52 -1.81
C GLY A 52 -1.62 10.42 -0.33
N VAL A 53 -2.91 10.36 -0.04
CA VAL A 53 -3.45 10.15 1.31
C VAL A 53 -4.50 9.06 1.26
N GLY A 54 -4.29 8.01 2.04
CA GLY A 54 -5.21 6.89 2.18
C GLY A 54 -5.80 6.81 3.59
N LEU A 55 -7.12 6.61 3.70
CA LEU A 55 -7.79 6.29 4.95
C LEU A 55 -8.68 5.07 4.73
N ASN A 56 -8.49 4.05 5.53
CA ASN A 56 -9.24 2.81 5.42
C ASN A 56 -9.75 2.34 6.78
N ARG A 57 -11.01 1.97 6.81
CA ARG A 57 -11.61 1.26 7.94
C ARG A 57 -12.13 -0.07 7.46
N SER A 58 -11.90 -1.12 8.21
CA SER A 58 -12.41 -2.44 7.91
C SER A 58 -13.12 -3.06 9.10
N HIS A 59 -14.17 -3.79 8.80
CA HIS A 59 -14.90 -4.63 9.74
C HIS A 59 -15.09 -6.00 9.09
N THR A 60 -14.52 -7.02 9.70
CA THR A 60 -14.58 -8.38 9.18
C THR A 60 -15.10 -9.31 10.26
N THR A 61 -16.09 -10.13 9.93
CA THR A 61 -16.54 -11.23 10.76
C THR A 61 -16.22 -12.53 10.05
N ALA A 62 -15.50 -13.40 10.73
CA ALA A 62 -15.19 -14.75 10.26
C ALA A 62 -15.86 -15.77 11.17
N HIS A 63 -16.39 -16.81 10.55
CA HIS A 63 -16.90 -17.99 11.21
C HIS A 63 -16.22 -19.20 10.60
N SER A 64 -15.76 -20.12 11.45
CA SER A 64 -15.21 -21.39 11.00
C SER A 64 -15.72 -22.52 11.89
N GLU A 65 -16.04 -23.61 11.25
CA GLU A 65 -16.44 -24.85 11.86
C GLU A 65 -15.45 -25.92 11.42
N THR A 66 -14.93 -26.68 12.37
CA THR A 66 -14.00 -27.76 12.12
C THR A 66 -14.45 -28.98 12.91
N GLN A 67 -14.55 -30.10 12.23
CA GLN A 67 -14.93 -31.37 12.84
C GLN A 67 -13.74 -32.33 12.76
N LEU A 68 -13.49 -33.03 13.86
CA LEU A 68 -12.44 -34.02 13.97
C LEU A 68 -13.04 -35.31 14.57
N HIS A 69 -13.00 -36.38 13.80
CA HIS A 69 -13.48 -37.71 14.19
C HIS A 69 -12.30 -38.58 14.65
N THR A 70 -12.29 -38.92 15.95
CA THR A 70 -11.29 -39.78 16.56
C THR A 70 -12.00 -40.89 17.37
N THR A 71 -11.60 -41.15 18.56
CA THR A 71 -12.34 -41.99 19.54
C THR A 71 -13.59 -41.27 20.05
N SER A 72 -13.60 -39.96 20.03
CA SER A 72 -14.74 -39.06 20.26
C SER A 72 -14.90 -38.15 19.04
N ASP A 73 -16.10 -37.61 18.85
CA ASP A 73 -16.41 -36.60 17.85
C ASP A 73 -16.19 -35.21 18.44
N TRP A 74 -15.26 -34.47 17.83
CA TRP A 74 -14.92 -33.11 18.24
C TRP A 74 -15.42 -32.11 17.22
N GLU A 75 -16.02 -31.03 17.71
CA GLU A 75 -16.45 -29.91 16.89
C GLU A 75 -15.89 -28.59 17.47
N PHE A 76 -15.29 -27.77 16.63
CA PHE A 76 -14.71 -26.48 16.96
C PHE A 76 -15.45 -25.39 16.21
N ASN A 77 -16.23 -24.60 16.94
CA ASN A 77 -17.00 -23.48 16.39
C ASN A 77 -16.32 -22.17 16.76
N SER A 78 -15.62 -21.56 15.81
CA SER A 78 -14.91 -20.29 16.01
C SER A 78 -15.65 -19.14 15.37
N ARG A 79 -15.83 -18.05 16.11
CA ARG A 79 -16.36 -16.80 15.60
C ARG A 79 -15.42 -15.68 16.00
N ARG A 80 -14.96 -14.90 15.01
CA ARG A 80 -14.03 -13.78 15.20
C ARG A 80 -14.57 -12.53 14.51
N THR A 81 -14.50 -11.40 15.20
CA THR A 81 -14.73 -10.08 14.62
C THR A 81 -13.44 -9.28 14.69
N THR A 82 -13.09 -8.62 13.61
CA THR A 82 -11.91 -7.77 13.52
C THR A 82 -12.32 -6.40 13.00
N ASN A 83 -11.98 -5.37 13.75
CA ASN A 83 -12.03 -3.97 13.34
C ASN A 83 -10.61 -3.47 13.13
N ALA A 84 -10.37 -2.83 12.01
CA ALA A 84 -9.10 -2.15 11.77
C ALA A 84 -9.35 -0.74 11.22
N ASN A 85 -8.45 0.15 11.59
CA ASN A 85 -8.37 1.50 11.07
C ASN A 85 -6.93 1.75 10.65
N SER A 86 -6.73 2.20 9.41
CA SER A 86 -5.42 2.53 8.89
C SER A 86 -5.48 3.82 8.07
N GLY A 87 -4.42 4.60 8.17
CA GLY A 87 -4.22 5.78 7.35
C GLY A 87 -2.75 5.93 7.03
N ASP A 88 -2.48 6.37 5.82
CA ASP A 88 -1.13 6.62 5.34
C ASP A 88 -1.07 7.86 4.45
N ILE A 89 0.09 8.45 4.41
CA ILE A 89 0.46 9.50 3.47
C ILE A 89 1.70 9.06 2.70
N LEU A 90 1.66 9.25 1.39
CA LEU A 90 2.77 9.06 0.47
C LEU A 90 3.22 10.42 -0.05
N LEU A 91 4.51 10.67 -0.03
CA LEU A 91 5.14 11.74 -0.77
C LEU A 91 6.23 11.13 -1.66
N ASN A 92 6.17 11.45 -2.95
CA ASN A 92 7.14 11.03 -3.94
C ASN A 92 7.54 12.26 -4.77
N THR A 93 8.82 12.55 -4.86
CA THR A 93 9.32 13.68 -5.65
C THR A 93 10.68 13.36 -6.26
N GLY A 94 10.99 14.02 -7.34
CA GLY A 94 12.26 13.81 -7.99
C GLY A 94 12.42 14.60 -9.27
N PHE A 95 13.50 14.31 -9.95
CA PHE A 95 13.78 14.90 -11.26
C PHE A 95 14.54 13.92 -12.15
N ASN A 96 14.40 14.13 -13.45
CA ASN A 96 15.23 13.54 -14.49
C ASN A 96 15.84 14.67 -15.31
N TYR A 97 17.11 14.59 -15.63
CA TYR A 97 17.81 15.58 -16.42
C TYR A 97 18.59 14.93 -17.56
N GLU A 98 18.21 15.27 -18.78
CA GLU A 98 18.91 14.89 -20.00
C GLU A 98 20.02 15.92 -20.23
N ILE A 99 21.27 15.60 -19.85
CA ILE A 99 22.45 16.47 -20.05
C ILE A 99 22.73 16.58 -21.56
N SER A 100 22.55 15.46 -22.27
CA SER A 100 22.72 15.36 -23.73
C SER A 100 21.93 14.15 -24.24
N GLU A 101 21.90 13.93 -25.55
CA GLU A 101 21.29 12.71 -26.15
C GLU A 101 21.91 11.40 -25.62
N LYS A 102 23.10 11.48 -25.06
CA LYS A 102 23.89 10.33 -24.58
C LYS A 102 24.05 10.28 -23.06
N GLN A 103 23.57 11.27 -22.36
CA GLN A 103 23.80 11.35 -20.91
C GLN A 103 22.54 11.83 -20.20
N SER A 104 22.17 11.12 -19.15
CA SER A 104 21.08 11.49 -18.28
C SER A 104 21.38 11.15 -16.83
N LEU A 105 20.80 11.92 -15.94
CA LEU A 105 20.81 11.65 -14.51
C LEU A 105 19.43 11.92 -13.91
N GLY A 106 19.20 11.36 -12.76
CA GLY A 106 17.97 11.64 -12.01
C GLY A 106 18.07 11.18 -10.58
N MET A 107 17.12 11.70 -9.81
CA MET A 107 16.95 11.33 -8.42
C MET A 107 15.45 11.27 -8.09
N ARG A 108 15.10 10.28 -7.27
CA ARG A 108 13.76 10.12 -6.69
C ARG A 108 13.88 10.00 -5.19
N TYR A 109 13.09 10.76 -4.49
CA TYR A 109 12.87 10.62 -3.06
C TYR A 109 11.42 10.20 -2.81
N GLU A 110 11.24 9.17 -2.01
CA GLU A 110 9.94 8.67 -1.62
C GLU A 110 9.90 8.56 -0.10
N THR A 111 8.81 9.00 0.48
CA THR A 111 8.57 8.81 1.91
C THR A 111 7.12 8.48 2.17
N THR A 112 6.90 7.58 3.10
CA THR A 112 5.58 7.22 3.60
C THR A 112 5.51 7.43 5.09
N ASN A 113 4.35 7.83 5.57
CA ASN A 113 4.07 7.90 6.99
C ASN A 113 2.71 7.29 7.29
N ILE A 114 2.65 6.54 8.36
CA ILE A 114 1.40 6.08 8.94
C ILE A 114 0.77 7.24 9.70
N ILE A 115 -0.41 7.67 9.29
CA ILE A 115 -1.14 8.80 9.88
C ILE A 115 -2.40 8.35 10.60
N GLY A 116 -2.85 9.17 11.55
CA GLY A 116 -4.10 8.91 12.27
C GLY A 116 -3.97 7.87 13.37
N ASN A 117 -5.10 7.30 13.74
CA ASN A 117 -5.19 6.31 14.81
C ASN A 117 -5.27 4.90 14.23
N ASN A 118 -4.11 4.34 13.84
CA ASN A 118 -4.02 3.02 13.24
C ASN A 118 -4.07 1.94 14.32
N TYR A 119 -5.07 1.09 14.24
CA TYR A 119 -5.24 -0.04 15.16
C TYR A 119 -5.88 -1.23 14.46
N THR A 120 -5.68 -2.39 15.04
CA THR A 120 -6.44 -3.61 14.76
C THR A 120 -6.93 -4.18 16.09
N HIS A 121 -8.23 -4.39 16.18
CA HIS A 121 -8.88 -5.02 17.31
C HIS A 121 -9.61 -6.28 16.83
N SER A 122 -9.19 -7.43 17.32
CA SER A 122 -9.78 -8.72 17.00
C SER A 122 -10.27 -9.37 18.27
N TRP A 123 -11.55 -9.73 18.30
CA TRP A 123 -12.13 -10.47 19.44
C TRP A 123 -13.03 -11.59 18.94
N GLY A 124 -13.22 -12.58 19.77
CA GLY A 124 -14.04 -13.72 19.41
C GLY A 124 -13.99 -14.82 20.45
N ALA A 125 -14.64 -15.92 20.12
CA ALA A 125 -14.65 -17.13 20.93
C ALA A 125 -14.57 -18.37 20.04
N THR A 126 -14.04 -19.43 20.61
CA THR A 126 -14.07 -20.78 20.07
C THR A 126 -14.73 -21.69 21.07
N ASP A 127 -15.85 -22.28 20.71
CA ASP A 127 -16.56 -23.29 21.47
C ASP A 127 -16.09 -24.68 20.99
N VAL A 128 -15.67 -25.51 21.92
CA VAL A 128 -15.20 -26.88 21.69
C VAL A 128 -16.25 -27.85 22.24
N TRP A 129 -16.73 -28.70 21.37
CA TRP A 129 -17.73 -29.71 21.68
C TRP A 129 -17.12 -31.11 21.56
N GLU A 130 -17.42 -31.96 22.49
CA GLU A 130 -17.08 -33.39 22.48
C GLU A 130 -18.37 -34.21 22.59
N ASP A 131 -18.61 -35.08 21.61
CA ASP A 131 -19.82 -35.91 21.53
C ASP A 131 -21.12 -35.09 21.74
N SER A 132 -21.22 -33.94 21.09
CA SER A 132 -22.32 -32.98 21.16
C SER A 132 -22.52 -32.30 22.53
N LYS A 133 -21.54 -32.37 23.43
CA LYS A 133 -21.54 -31.63 24.68
C LYS A 133 -20.48 -30.56 24.65
N LEU A 134 -20.82 -29.33 25.10
CA LEU A 134 -19.85 -28.25 25.25
C LEU A 134 -18.78 -28.67 26.27
N SER A 135 -17.56 -28.82 25.80
CA SER A 135 -16.39 -29.19 26.60
C SER A 135 -15.69 -27.95 27.13
N GLU A 136 -15.44 -26.98 26.27
CA GLU A 136 -14.70 -25.77 26.61
C GLU A 136 -15.15 -24.59 25.73
N SER A 137 -15.04 -23.36 26.26
CA SER A 137 -15.21 -22.12 25.50
C SER A 137 -14.03 -21.22 25.79
N MET A 138 -13.29 -20.85 24.72
CA MET A 138 -12.09 -20.01 24.78
C MET A 138 -12.37 -18.67 24.13
N GLY A 139 -12.21 -17.58 24.89
CA GLY A 139 -12.29 -16.22 24.41
C GLY A 139 -10.92 -15.68 23.96
N VAL A 140 -10.92 -14.85 22.94
CA VAL A 140 -9.72 -14.13 22.49
C VAL A 140 -10.08 -12.64 22.34
N ASP A 141 -9.22 -11.77 22.83
CA ASP A 141 -9.27 -10.32 22.64
C ASP A 141 -7.85 -9.81 22.40
N LEU A 142 -7.60 -9.31 21.17
CA LEU A 142 -6.29 -8.87 20.74
C LEU A 142 -6.40 -7.43 20.21
N PHE A 143 -5.70 -6.52 20.84
CA PHE A 143 -5.60 -5.13 20.41
C PHE A 143 -4.15 -4.79 20.05
N SER A 144 -3.97 -4.26 18.84
CA SER A 144 -2.69 -3.78 18.34
C SER A 144 -2.85 -2.37 17.82
N LYS A 145 -1.92 -1.49 18.18
CA LYS A 145 -1.88 -0.11 17.71
C LYS A 145 -0.53 0.19 17.10
N SER A 146 -0.54 0.68 15.85
CA SER A 146 0.66 1.14 15.18
C SER A 146 0.99 2.57 15.57
N LYS A 147 2.27 2.82 15.87
CA LYS A 147 2.76 4.19 16.07
C LYS A 147 3.06 4.83 14.72
N PRO A 148 2.79 6.13 14.55
CA PRO A 148 3.26 6.86 13.39
C PRO A 148 4.77 6.69 13.20
N HIS A 149 5.18 6.37 11.99
CA HIS A 149 6.61 6.30 11.64
C HIS A 149 6.81 6.67 10.18
N TRP A 150 7.96 7.27 9.91
CA TRP A 150 8.38 7.62 8.57
C TRP A 150 9.26 6.52 7.99
N SER A 151 8.98 6.17 6.75
CA SER A 151 9.86 5.34 5.92
C SER A 151 10.38 6.20 4.77
N HIS A 152 11.66 6.16 4.52
CA HIS A 152 12.32 6.99 3.52
C HIS A 152 13.07 6.12 2.52
N SER A 153 13.00 6.48 1.25
CA SER A 153 13.77 5.86 0.18
C SER A 153 14.33 6.94 -0.74
N VAL A 154 15.59 6.81 -1.10
CA VAL A 154 16.25 7.65 -2.09
C VAL A 154 16.85 6.75 -3.15
N ASN A 155 16.56 7.05 -4.41
CA ASN A 155 17.16 6.41 -5.56
C ASN A 155 17.74 7.48 -6.47
N ALA A 156 18.99 7.31 -6.89
CA ALA A 156 19.65 8.19 -7.84
C ALA A 156 20.29 7.36 -8.94
N TYR A 157 20.26 7.86 -10.16
CA TYR A 157 20.86 7.18 -11.30
C TYR A 157 21.66 8.13 -12.18
N TYR A 158 22.61 7.58 -12.88
CA TYR A 158 23.32 8.22 -13.99
C TYR A 158 23.51 7.22 -15.12
N ASN A 159 23.20 7.65 -16.35
CA ASN A 159 23.46 6.90 -17.56
C ASN A 159 24.31 7.74 -18.50
N GLY A 160 25.39 7.18 -19.01
CA GLY A 160 26.29 7.85 -19.94
C GLY A 160 26.82 6.90 -21.02
N ASP A 161 26.73 7.33 -22.28
CA ASP A 161 27.33 6.66 -23.44
C ASP A 161 28.49 7.50 -23.96
N PHE A 162 29.70 6.96 -23.83
CA PHE A 162 30.95 7.58 -24.24
C PHE A 162 31.60 6.81 -25.44
N GLY A 163 30.78 6.35 -26.34
CA GLY A 163 31.15 5.62 -27.54
C GLY A 163 31.46 4.16 -27.24
N LYS A 164 32.71 3.82 -26.89
CA LYS A 164 33.08 2.46 -26.52
C LYS A 164 32.72 2.09 -25.06
N TRP A 165 32.33 3.07 -24.26
CA TRP A 165 32.05 2.90 -22.84
C TRP A 165 30.61 3.27 -22.54
N ASN A 166 29.89 2.36 -21.89
CA ASN A 166 28.56 2.59 -21.39
C ASN A 166 28.60 2.54 -19.84
N ILE A 167 28.31 3.65 -19.21
CA ILE A 167 28.34 3.77 -17.74
C ILE A 167 26.91 3.90 -17.23
N ASN A 168 26.50 2.94 -16.42
CA ASN A 168 25.22 2.96 -15.71
C ASN A 168 25.50 2.87 -14.22
N PHE A 169 25.02 3.85 -13.49
CA PHE A 169 25.08 3.90 -12.03
C PHE A 169 23.65 4.03 -11.49
N ASN A 170 23.34 3.22 -10.47
CA ASN A 170 22.03 3.24 -9.80
C ASN A 170 22.22 3.00 -8.30
#